data_50d480ba507a1ab578e6419677a733a9
#
_entry.id   50d480ba507a1ab578e6419677a733a9
#
_cell.length_a   1.000
_cell.length_b   1.000
_cell.length_c   1.000
_cell.angle_alpha   90.00
_cell.angle_beta   90.00
_cell.angle_gamma   90.00
#
_symmetry.space_group_name_H-M   'P 1'
#
loop_
_entity.id
_entity.type
_entity.pdbx_description
1 polymer ?
#
loop_
_entity_poly.entity_id
_entity_poly.type
_entity_poly.pdbx_seq_one_letter_code
_entity_poly.pdbx_strand_id
1 'polypeptide(L)'
;MSGPLQYKWFFESTTPVEGHMHAIARTISTLQTKFQFMEIFETHSYGKVLVLDGRIQSSQHDEFIYHEILVQPGLLAHPKPVRAMVIGGGEGATVREILRHPSITDCLMVDIDGEVVEECKKHLPEMHQGVFDDKRTRVLHEDARAYLRRPRSASTSSWSTCPSRSKRARPACSSPRSSTR
;
A
#
# COMPACT_ATOMS: atom_id res chain seq x y z
N MET A 1 11.46 -41.82 0.55
CA MET A 1 10.16 -41.48 -0.07
C MET A 1 9.61 -40.30 0.71
N SER A 2 9.61 -39.11 0.12
CA SER A 2 8.94 -37.97 0.74
C SER A 2 7.43 -38.20 0.65
N GLY A 3 6.75 -38.21 1.80
CA GLY A 3 5.28 -38.27 1.84
C GLY A 3 4.65 -37.12 1.05
N PRO A 4 3.34 -37.12 0.79
CA PRO A 4 2.69 -36.06 0.08
C PRO A 4 2.94 -34.73 0.80
N LEU A 5 3.43 -33.73 0.06
CA LEU A 5 3.65 -32.39 0.58
C LEU A 5 2.29 -31.81 0.98
N GLN A 6 2.07 -31.66 2.27
CA GLN A 6 0.87 -31.01 2.81
C GLN A 6 1.18 -29.53 3.01
N TYR A 7 0.65 -28.67 2.14
CA TYR A 7 0.75 -27.23 2.29
C TYR A 7 -0.50 -26.67 2.96
N LYS A 8 -0.33 -25.64 3.80
CA LYS A 8 -1.42 -24.73 4.14
C LYS A 8 -1.62 -23.80 2.94
N TRP A 9 -2.84 -23.63 2.50
CA TRP A 9 -3.18 -22.80 1.35
C TRP A 9 -3.90 -21.53 1.78
N PHE A 10 -3.49 -20.41 1.25
CA PHE A 10 -4.24 -19.18 1.27
C PHE A 10 -5.02 -19.07 -0.04
N PHE A 11 -6.31 -18.79 0.06
CA PHE A 11 -7.17 -18.56 -1.10
C PHE A 11 -7.56 -17.08 -1.16
N GLU A 12 -7.16 -16.40 -2.23
CA GLU A 12 -7.57 -15.04 -2.52
C GLU A 12 -8.71 -15.05 -3.54
N SER A 13 -9.90 -14.62 -3.16
CA SER A 13 -11.02 -14.43 -4.08
C SER A 13 -10.84 -13.13 -4.85
N THR A 14 -10.62 -13.18 -6.16
CA THR A 14 -10.47 -11.99 -7.02
C THR A 14 -11.82 -11.50 -7.53
N THR A 15 -12.75 -12.42 -7.83
CA THR A 15 -14.14 -12.16 -8.15
C THR A 15 -15.03 -13.15 -7.38
N PRO A 16 -16.37 -13.02 -7.42
CA PRO A 16 -17.25 -14.02 -6.80
C PRO A 16 -17.08 -15.45 -7.32
N VAL A 17 -16.50 -15.63 -8.49
CA VAL A 17 -16.37 -16.92 -9.18
C VAL A 17 -14.93 -17.30 -9.54
N GLU A 18 -13.94 -16.46 -9.16
CA GLU A 18 -12.53 -16.68 -9.47
C GLU A 18 -11.64 -16.33 -8.30
N GLY A 19 -10.52 -17.01 -8.19
CA GLY A 19 -9.53 -16.73 -7.15
C GLY A 19 -8.20 -17.41 -7.42
N HIS A 20 -7.21 -17.07 -6.60
CA HIS A 20 -5.87 -17.61 -6.64
C HIS A 20 -5.57 -18.37 -5.36
N MET A 21 -4.75 -19.42 -5.45
CA MET A 21 -4.27 -20.18 -4.33
C MET A 21 -2.76 -20.04 -4.18
N HIS A 22 -2.33 -19.77 -2.95
CA HIS A 22 -0.92 -19.61 -2.62
C HIS A 22 -0.53 -20.57 -1.50
N ALA A 23 0.48 -21.39 -1.74
CA ALA A 23 1.02 -22.28 -0.72
C ALA A 23 1.81 -21.47 0.32
N ILE A 24 1.38 -21.55 1.57
CA ILE A 24 2.01 -20.84 2.69
C ILE A 24 3.19 -21.69 3.21
N ALA A 25 4.37 -21.09 3.24
CA ALA A 25 5.54 -21.67 3.88
C ALA A 25 5.49 -21.47 5.41
N ARG A 26 5.17 -20.25 5.85
CA ARG A 26 4.97 -19.93 7.28
C ARG A 26 4.13 -18.66 7.46
N THR A 27 3.36 -18.61 8.54
CA THR A 27 2.70 -17.38 9.00
C THR A 27 3.68 -16.59 9.86
N ILE A 28 3.78 -15.27 9.63
CA ILE A 28 4.71 -14.37 10.33
C ILE A 28 3.98 -13.55 11.37
N SER A 29 2.90 -12.87 10.97
CA SER A 29 2.06 -12.07 11.86
C SER A 29 0.60 -12.12 11.43
N THR A 30 -0.31 -12.05 12.41
CA THR A 30 -1.75 -11.88 12.20
C THR A 30 -2.25 -10.91 13.24
N LEU A 31 -3.00 -9.90 12.82
CA LEU A 31 -3.50 -8.86 13.70
C LEU A 31 -4.87 -8.37 13.23
N GLN A 32 -5.82 -8.28 14.15
CA GLN A 32 -7.06 -7.54 13.94
C GLN A 32 -6.85 -6.12 14.46
N THR A 33 -6.73 -5.17 13.54
CA THR A 33 -6.68 -3.75 13.89
C THR A 33 -8.10 -3.18 14.03
N LYS A 34 -8.19 -1.91 14.38
CA LYS A 34 -9.45 -1.19 14.39
C LYS A 34 -10.10 -1.09 12.99
N PHE A 35 -9.30 -1.19 11.93
CA PHE A 35 -9.73 -0.87 10.56
C PHE A 35 -9.86 -2.10 9.67
N GLN A 36 -9.04 -3.14 9.90
CA GLN A 36 -8.94 -4.28 9.00
C GLN A 36 -8.26 -5.48 9.67
N PHE A 37 -8.45 -6.67 9.11
CA PHE A 37 -7.68 -7.85 9.48
C PHE A 37 -6.42 -7.93 8.63
N MET A 38 -5.26 -7.94 9.28
CA MET A 38 -3.96 -8.02 8.62
C MET A 38 -3.32 -9.39 8.84
N GLU A 39 -2.70 -9.90 7.78
CA GLU A 39 -1.83 -11.06 7.83
C GLU A 39 -0.52 -10.77 7.09
N ILE A 40 0.58 -11.24 7.64
CA ILE A 40 1.86 -11.32 6.94
C ILE A 40 2.26 -12.78 6.98
N PHE A 41 2.48 -13.38 5.81
CA PHE A 41 2.99 -14.73 5.70
C PHE A 41 3.95 -14.86 4.52
N GLU A 42 4.76 -15.90 4.56
CA GLU A 42 5.68 -16.23 3.49
C GLU A 42 5.04 -17.31 2.59
N THR A 43 5.02 -17.06 1.30
CA THR A 43 4.60 -18.03 0.28
C THR A 43 5.81 -18.67 -0.37
N HIS A 44 5.62 -19.86 -0.98
CA HIS A 44 6.68 -20.52 -1.73
C HIS A 44 7.03 -19.80 -3.05
N SER A 45 6.09 -19.05 -3.64
CA SER A 45 6.25 -18.44 -4.97
C SER A 45 6.62 -16.97 -4.94
N TYR A 46 6.11 -16.21 -3.95
CA TYR A 46 6.18 -14.74 -3.95
C TYR A 46 6.95 -14.17 -2.74
N GLY A 47 7.57 -15.04 -1.92
CA GLY A 47 8.21 -14.61 -0.68
C GLY A 47 7.19 -14.10 0.34
N LYS A 48 7.57 -13.10 1.13
CA LYS A 48 6.67 -12.47 2.10
C LYS A 48 5.57 -11.69 1.39
N VAL A 49 4.35 -11.80 1.90
CA VAL A 49 3.17 -11.08 1.40
C VAL A 49 2.47 -10.36 2.53
N LEU A 50 1.98 -9.16 2.23
CA LEU A 50 1.05 -8.41 3.08
C LEU A 50 -0.37 -8.66 2.58
N VAL A 51 -1.23 -9.11 3.48
CA VAL A 51 -2.64 -9.37 3.22
C VAL A 51 -3.50 -8.49 4.12
N LEU A 52 -4.47 -7.81 3.55
CA LEU A 52 -5.45 -7.01 4.28
C LEU A 52 -6.86 -7.47 3.89
N ASP A 53 -7.68 -7.83 4.88
CA ASP A 53 -9.04 -8.34 4.70
C ASP A 53 -9.11 -9.48 3.66
N GLY A 54 -8.17 -10.44 3.72
CA GLY A 54 -8.10 -11.60 2.83
C GLY A 54 -7.65 -11.28 1.39
N ARG A 55 -7.02 -10.12 1.15
CA ARG A 55 -6.50 -9.73 -0.16
C ARG A 55 -5.03 -9.37 -0.09
N ILE A 56 -4.24 -9.96 -0.98
CA ILE A 56 -2.83 -9.62 -1.13
C ILE A 56 -2.72 -8.16 -1.60
N GLN A 57 -1.99 -7.36 -0.85
CA GLN A 57 -1.69 -5.97 -1.17
C GLN A 57 -0.36 -5.84 -1.89
N SER A 58 0.63 -6.61 -1.42
CA SER A 58 2.01 -6.50 -1.87
C SER A 58 2.73 -7.82 -1.62
N SER A 59 3.65 -8.20 -2.49
CA SER A 59 4.51 -9.38 -2.35
C SER A 59 5.97 -9.01 -2.56
N GLN A 60 6.86 -9.68 -1.84
CA GLN A 60 8.28 -9.40 -1.85
C GLN A 60 8.91 -9.52 -3.24
N HIS A 61 8.43 -10.46 -4.08
CA HIS A 61 9.07 -10.76 -5.36
C HIS A 61 8.64 -9.83 -6.50
N ASP A 62 7.45 -9.23 -6.46
CA ASP A 62 6.92 -8.46 -7.58
C ASP A 62 6.43 -7.03 -7.22
N GLU A 63 6.45 -6.65 -5.94
CA GLU A 63 5.99 -5.34 -5.47
C GLU A 63 6.68 -4.19 -6.22
N PHE A 64 7.95 -4.36 -6.57
CA PHE A 64 8.71 -3.31 -7.24
C PHE A 64 8.11 -2.92 -8.60
N ILE A 65 7.55 -3.88 -9.34
CA ILE A 65 6.90 -3.61 -10.64
C ILE A 65 5.75 -2.63 -10.45
N TYR A 66 4.90 -2.90 -9.45
CA TYR A 66 3.76 -2.04 -9.14
C TYR A 66 4.21 -0.65 -8.66
N HIS A 67 5.14 -0.59 -7.70
CA HIS A 67 5.54 0.66 -7.08
C HIS A 67 6.36 1.56 -8.02
N GLU A 68 7.21 0.98 -8.85
CA GLU A 68 7.92 1.73 -9.89
C GLU A 68 6.97 2.34 -10.91
N ILE A 69 6.03 1.56 -11.44
CA ILE A 69 5.03 2.06 -12.41
C ILE A 69 4.11 3.12 -11.76
N LEU A 70 3.77 2.96 -10.50
CA LEU A 70 2.93 3.90 -9.77
C LEU A 70 3.62 5.27 -9.60
N VAL A 71 4.90 5.27 -9.33
CA VAL A 71 5.65 6.46 -8.87
C VAL A 71 6.44 7.12 -9.98
N GLN A 72 7.25 6.36 -10.71
CA GLN A 72 8.27 6.94 -11.59
C GLN A 72 7.71 7.77 -12.75
N PRO A 73 6.63 7.36 -13.46
CA PRO A 73 6.11 8.18 -14.54
C PRO A 73 5.67 9.58 -14.08
N GLY A 74 5.04 9.67 -12.92
CA GLY A 74 4.59 10.94 -12.35
C GLY A 74 5.74 11.85 -11.93
N LEU A 75 6.76 11.29 -11.28
CA LEU A 75 7.92 12.06 -10.84
C LEU A 75 8.79 12.51 -12.02
N LEU A 76 8.99 11.67 -13.03
CA LEU A 76 9.78 11.99 -14.21
C LEU A 76 9.09 13.03 -15.09
N ALA A 77 7.77 13.02 -15.18
CA ALA A 77 7.00 14.00 -15.94
C ALA A 77 6.91 15.38 -15.22
N HIS A 78 7.14 15.42 -13.91
CA HIS A 78 7.07 16.66 -13.16
C HIS A 78 8.37 17.47 -13.31
N PRO A 79 8.32 18.75 -13.71
CA PRO A 79 9.52 19.52 -14.01
C PRO A 79 10.47 19.71 -12.81
N LYS A 80 9.94 19.68 -11.58
CA LYS A 80 10.74 19.82 -10.35
C LYS A 80 9.99 19.18 -9.16
N PRO A 81 10.00 17.85 -9.01
CA PRO A 81 9.35 17.21 -7.88
C PRO A 81 10.22 17.37 -6.61
N VAL A 82 9.74 18.16 -5.67
CA VAL A 82 10.46 18.48 -4.41
C VAL A 82 9.76 17.85 -3.21
N ARG A 83 8.43 17.77 -3.25
CA ARG A 83 7.59 17.28 -2.17
C ARG A 83 6.60 16.27 -2.71
N ALA A 84 6.44 15.15 -2.02
CA ALA A 84 5.48 14.12 -2.37
C ALA A 84 4.63 13.72 -1.16
N MET A 85 3.41 13.25 -1.46
CA MET A 85 2.52 12.71 -0.46
C MET A 85 2.02 11.35 -0.90
N VAL A 86 2.08 10.37 0.00
CA VAL A 86 1.53 9.02 -0.16
C VAL A 86 0.28 8.90 0.71
N ILE A 87 -0.79 8.38 0.13
CA ILE A 87 -2.03 8.08 0.85
C ILE A 87 -2.16 6.56 0.95
N GLY A 88 -2.06 6.02 2.16
CA GLY A 88 -1.87 4.60 2.42
C GLY A 88 -0.41 4.18 2.18
N GLY A 89 -0.17 2.90 1.91
CA GLY A 89 1.18 2.37 1.63
C GLY A 89 1.97 2.05 2.87
N GLY A 90 1.29 1.48 3.88
CA GLY A 90 1.88 1.15 5.18
C GLY A 90 3.13 0.26 5.11
N GLU A 91 3.33 -0.50 4.03
CA GLU A 91 4.53 -1.29 3.78
C GLU A 91 5.77 -0.45 3.39
N GLY A 92 5.59 0.84 3.05
CA GLY A 92 6.67 1.78 2.78
C GLY A 92 7.31 1.71 1.40
N ALA A 93 6.94 0.76 0.55
CA ALA A 93 7.55 0.59 -0.77
C ALA A 93 7.28 1.78 -1.71
N THR A 94 6.08 2.39 -1.66
CA THR A 94 5.79 3.62 -2.40
C THR A 94 6.69 4.78 -1.96
N VAL A 95 6.93 4.93 -0.66
CA VAL A 95 7.83 5.95 -0.12
C VAL A 95 9.26 5.70 -0.61
N ARG A 96 9.70 4.43 -0.61
CA ARG A 96 11.02 4.03 -1.12
C ARG A 96 11.20 4.48 -2.57
N GLU A 97 10.23 4.21 -3.44
CA GLU A 97 10.31 4.61 -4.85
C GLU A 97 10.35 6.13 -5.01
N ILE A 98 9.58 6.87 -4.24
CA ILE A 98 9.60 8.34 -4.25
C ILE A 98 10.98 8.88 -3.84
N LEU A 99 11.57 8.33 -2.78
CA LEU A 99 12.85 8.79 -2.25
C LEU A 99 14.06 8.44 -3.13
N ARG A 100 13.91 7.56 -4.10
CA ARG A 100 14.92 7.33 -5.18
C ARG A 100 15.12 8.58 -6.03
N HIS A 101 14.13 9.47 -6.11
CA HIS A 101 14.27 10.71 -6.86
C HIS A 101 15.07 11.75 -6.04
N PRO A 102 16.25 12.19 -6.54
CA PRO A 102 17.17 13.00 -5.74
C PRO A 102 16.64 14.39 -5.39
N SER A 103 15.67 14.93 -6.14
CA SER A 103 15.09 16.24 -5.85
C SER A 103 14.04 16.23 -4.75
N ILE A 104 13.55 15.06 -4.33
CA ILE A 104 12.60 14.94 -3.22
C ILE A 104 13.31 15.25 -1.90
N THR A 105 12.82 16.26 -1.22
CA THR A 105 13.32 16.68 0.11
C THR A 105 12.33 16.46 1.23
N ASP A 106 11.06 16.17 0.91
CA ASP A 106 9.98 15.98 1.89
C ASP A 106 8.94 15.00 1.32
N CYS A 107 8.78 13.85 1.96
CA CYS A 107 7.81 12.82 1.64
C CYS A 107 6.89 12.59 2.84
N LEU A 108 5.61 12.91 2.69
CA LEU A 108 4.60 12.67 3.70
C LEU A 108 3.80 11.41 3.37
N MET A 109 3.85 10.41 4.22
CA MET A 109 2.96 9.26 4.17
C MET A 109 1.82 9.46 5.19
N VAL A 110 0.59 9.30 4.74
CA VAL A 110 -0.60 9.35 5.59
C VAL A 110 -1.33 8.03 5.48
N ASP A 111 -1.26 7.23 6.54
CA ASP A 111 -1.98 5.96 6.65
C ASP A 111 -2.90 6.00 7.87
N ILE A 112 -4.11 5.49 7.70
CA ILE A 112 -5.09 5.48 8.79
C ILE A 112 -4.77 4.42 9.83
N ASP A 113 -4.05 3.37 9.44
CA ASP A 113 -3.79 2.20 10.25
C ASP A 113 -2.32 2.12 10.70
N GLY A 114 -2.02 2.80 11.79
CA GLY A 114 -0.68 2.82 12.36
C GLY A 114 -0.18 1.45 12.82
N GLU A 115 -1.09 0.54 13.22
CA GLU A 115 -0.71 -0.81 13.64
C GLU A 115 -0.20 -1.63 12.45
N VAL A 116 -0.84 -1.51 11.28
CA VAL A 116 -0.33 -2.11 10.03
C VAL A 116 1.05 -1.55 9.68
N VAL A 117 1.25 -0.23 9.79
CA VAL A 117 2.56 0.39 9.51
C VAL A 117 3.65 -0.17 10.42
N GLU A 118 3.39 -0.29 11.72
CA GLU A 118 4.38 -0.82 12.66
C GLU A 118 4.70 -2.31 12.40
N GLU A 119 3.70 -3.13 12.07
CA GLU A 119 3.94 -4.54 11.70
C GLU A 119 4.71 -4.65 10.37
N CYS A 120 4.43 -3.79 9.39
CA CYS A 120 5.21 -3.73 8.15
C CYS A 120 6.65 -3.33 8.39
N LYS A 121 6.92 -2.31 9.21
CA LYS A 121 8.28 -1.93 9.61
C LYS A 121 9.06 -3.09 10.19
N LYS A 122 8.42 -3.87 11.04
CA LYS A 122 9.04 -4.99 11.74
C LYS A 122 9.30 -6.20 10.85
N HIS A 123 8.36 -6.53 9.96
CA HIS A 123 8.34 -7.81 9.27
C HIS A 123 8.64 -7.75 7.76
N LEU A 124 8.56 -6.56 7.16
CA LEU A 124 8.77 -6.34 5.72
C LEU A 124 9.93 -5.37 5.40
N PRO A 125 11.12 -5.51 6.06
CA PRO A 125 12.24 -4.61 5.82
C PRO A 125 12.71 -4.62 4.36
N GLU A 126 12.49 -5.71 3.63
CA GLU A 126 12.84 -5.84 2.22
C GLU A 126 12.02 -4.89 1.34
N MET A 127 10.77 -4.60 1.71
CA MET A 127 9.89 -3.70 0.97
C MET A 127 10.21 -2.23 1.23
N HIS A 128 10.32 -1.85 2.50
CA HIS A 128 10.54 -0.44 2.84
C HIS A 128 12.00 0.02 2.82
N GLN A 129 12.97 -0.91 2.93
CA GLN A 129 14.42 -0.63 2.86
C GLN A 129 14.88 0.54 3.75
N GLY A 130 14.29 0.68 4.95
CA GLY A 130 14.68 1.71 5.92
C GLY A 130 14.13 3.11 5.68
N VAL A 131 13.19 3.31 4.74
CA VAL A 131 12.65 4.66 4.42
C VAL A 131 11.93 5.34 5.57
N PHE A 132 11.46 4.59 6.55
CA PHE A 132 10.82 5.16 7.74
C PHE A 132 11.79 5.93 8.63
N ASP A 133 13.09 5.61 8.52
CA ASP A 133 14.17 6.30 9.25
C ASP A 133 14.85 7.40 8.41
N ASP A 134 14.45 7.55 7.13
CA ASP A 134 14.97 8.64 6.29
C ASP A 134 14.41 9.99 6.77
N LYS A 135 15.29 10.94 7.02
CA LYS A 135 14.94 12.29 7.49
C LYS A 135 13.97 13.07 6.59
N ARG A 136 13.82 12.62 5.35
CA ARG A 136 12.87 13.20 4.38
C ARG A 136 11.46 12.61 4.54
N THR A 137 11.33 11.50 5.28
CA THR A 137 10.04 10.81 5.49
C THR A 137 9.35 11.35 6.73
N ARG A 138 8.07 11.62 6.59
CA ARG A 138 7.16 11.88 7.70
C ARG A 138 5.96 10.96 7.59
N VAL A 139 5.58 10.33 8.69
CA VAL A 139 4.42 9.44 8.76
C VAL A 139 3.38 10.04 9.67
N LEU A 140 2.13 10.07 9.21
CA LEU A 140 0.95 10.46 10.00
C LEU A 140 -0.08 9.34 9.99
N HIS A 141 -0.61 9.02 11.16
CA HIS A 141 -1.65 8.01 11.33
C HIS A 141 -3.02 8.69 11.47
N GLU A 142 -3.62 9.04 10.34
CA GLU A 142 -4.92 9.70 10.29
C GLU A 142 -5.64 9.46 8.95
N ASP A 143 -6.93 9.80 8.91
CA ASP A 143 -7.70 9.80 7.66
C ASP A 143 -7.14 10.86 6.70
N ALA A 144 -6.56 10.40 5.59
CA ALA A 144 -5.98 11.27 4.57
C ALA A 144 -6.98 12.25 3.95
N ARG A 145 -8.26 11.87 3.85
CA ARG A 145 -9.33 12.76 3.38
C ARG A 145 -9.59 13.89 4.37
N ALA A 146 -9.59 13.59 5.66
CA ALA A 146 -9.70 14.61 6.71
C ALA A 146 -8.47 15.53 6.71
N TYR A 147 -7.28 14.95 6.56
CA TYR A 147 -6.03 15.71 6.43
C TYR A 147 -6.07 16.70 5.25
N LEU A 148 -6.50 16.27 4.07
CA LEU A 148 -6.56 17.10 2.87
C LEU A 148 -7.61 18.22 2.93
N ARG A 149 -8.64 18.07 3.78
CA ARG A 149 -9.69 19.10 3.98
C ARG A 149 -9.31 20.21 4.95
N ARG A 150 -8.21 20.05 5.67
CA ARG A 150 -7.75 21.11 6.59
C ARG A 150 -7.43 22.39 5.83
N PRO A 151 -7.78 23.57 6.37
CA PRO A 151 -7.36 24.84 5.79
C PRO A 151 -5.83 24.86 5.68
N ARG A 152 -5.34 25.05 4.48
CA ARG A 152 -3.89 25.10 4.23
C ARG A 152 -3.35 26.46 4.68
N SER A 153 -2.42 26.49 5.62
CA SER A 153 -1.54 27.64 5.81
C SER A 153 -0.68 27.81 4.56
N ALA A 154 -0.29 29.05 4.23
CA ALA A 154 0.42 29.41 2.99
C ALA A 154 1.73 28.64 2.73
N SER A 155 2.25 27.91 3.72
CA SER A 155 3.44 27.06 3.61
C SER A 155 3.21 25.64 3.08
N THR A 156 1.95 25.24 2.86
CA THR A 156 1.59 23.85 2.50
C THR A 156 1.24 23.66 1.03
N SER A 157 1.59 24.60 0.16
CA SER A 157 1.26 24.56 -1.26
C SER A 157 2.11 23.53 -2.03
N SER A 158 1.44 22.71 -2.83
CA SER A 158 1.93 21.71 -3.81
C SER A 158 2.52 20.41 -3.27
N TRP A 159 1.65 19.45 -2.94
CA TRP A 159 1.99 18.04 -2.84
C TRP A 159 1.63 17.33 -4.15
N SER A 160 2.56 16.55 -4.72
CA SER A 160 2.21 15.54 -5.73
C SER A 160 1.64 14.35 -5.01
N THR A 161 0.39 13.97 -5.31
CA THR A 161 -0.31 12.88 -4.60
C THR A 161 -0.18 11.60 -5.37
N CYS A 162 0.33 10.56 -4.75
CA CYS A 162 0.32 9.20 -5.27
C CYS A 162 -0.63 8.34 -4.40
N PRO A 163 -1.81 7.94 -4.90
CA PRO A 163 -2.70 7.07 -4.15
C PRO A 163 -2.22 5.63 -4.21
N SER A 164 -1.93 5.01 -3.08
CA SER A 164 -1.87 3.57 -3.00
C SER A 164 -3.28 2.99 -3.12
N ARG A 165 -3.39 1.79 -3.66
CA ARG A 165 -4.67 1.15 -3.99
C ARG A 165 -5.39 0.63 -2.76
N SER A 166 -6.01 1.50 -1.98
CA SER A 166 -7.03 1.07 -1.03
C SER A 166 -8.31 0.71 -1.80
N LYS A 167 -8.63 -0.57 -1.88
CA LYS A 167 -9.91 -1.05 -2.43
C LYS A 167 -11.02 -0.79 -1.42
N ARG A 168 -11.52 0.44 -1.31
CA ARG A 168 -12.83 0.68 -0.69
C ARG A 168 -13.74 1.40 -1.65
N ALA A 169 -14.89 0.74 -1.89
CA ALA A 169 -16.19 1.21 -2.36
C ALA A 169 -16.19 2.00 -3.67
N ARG A 170 -16.59 1.33 -4.72
CA ARG A 170 -17.24 2.00 -5.85
C ARG A 170 -18.42 2.80 -5.30
N PRO A 171 -18.53 4.11 -5.52
CA PRO A 171 -19.81 4.76 -5.43
C PRO A 171 -20.69 4.18 -6.54
N ALA A 172 -21.89 3.73 -6.18
CA ALA A 172 -22.90 3.34 -7.14
C ALA A 172 -23.10 4.49 -8.13
N CYS A 173 -22.78 4.25 -9.39
CA CYS A 173 -23.11 5.16 -10.48
C CYS A 173 -24.64 5.12 -10.63
N SER A 174 -25.34 6.05 -10.01
CA SER A 174 -26.75 6.31 -10.27
C SER A 174 -26.84 6.98 -11.63
N SER A 175 -27.16 6.19 -12.65
CA SER A 175 -27.59 6.72 -13.95
C SER A 175 -28.86 7.57 -13.76
N PRO A 176 -28.94 8.78 -14.32
CA PRO A 176 -30.18 9.51 -14.34
C PRO A 176 -31.17 8.80 -15.29
N ARG A 177 -32.33 8.40 -14.78
CA ARG A 177 -33.42 7.98 -15.59
C ARG A 177 -33.87 9.18 -16.44
N SER A 178 -33.66 9.09 -17.73
CA SER A 178 -34.30 9.98 -18.69
C SER A 178 -35.80 9.66 -18.72
N SER A 179 -36.60 10.58 -18.19
CA SER A 179 -38.02 10.65 -18.50
C SER A 179 -38.16 11.30 -19.85
N THR A 180 -38.65 10.55 -20.83
CA THR A 180 -39.25 11.13 -22.05
C THR A 180 -40.63 10.60 -22.18
N ARG A 181 -41.52 11.50 -22.38
CA ARG A 181 -42.93 11.29 -22.78
C ARG A 181 -43.00 10.61 -24.15
#